data_71d234adfc201b5abfcd9f7ef7eb15b2
#
_entry.id   71d234adfc201b5abfcd9f7ef7eb15b2
#
_cell.length_a   1.000
_cell.length_b   1.000
_cell.length_c   1.000
_cell.angle_alpha   90.00
_cell.angle_beta   90.00
_cell.angle_gamma   90.00
#
_symmetry.space_group_name_H-M   'P 1'
#
loop_
_entity.id
_entity.type
_entity.pdbx_description
1 polymer ?
#
loop_
_entity_poly.entity_id
_entity_poly.type
_entity_poly.pdbx_seq_one_letter_code
_entity_poly.pdbx_strand_id
1 'polypeptide(L)'
;MAHDGQRDIMASMPVLEDVLSLARDTVKPLKSLNEKAIKKLRDLVEIDNKVSSAMIEEHQSAAHGVAWLATYTESISQMVNWAENLLGQNKFGQTEQLLLQIGVGEYLEQILGGIMMSQGEIFRLNDLSLSALDLSEFKTQSVQELSSKGNTPQARALLVDLILEYSANITVGDNGLDEDLEMIREQFRKFSIDRIEPYAHEWHLKDELIPLEVISELSELGVFGLTIPEEYGGLGLSKASMAVVSE
;
A
#
# COMPACT_ATOMS: atom_id res chain seq x y z
N MET A 1 50.06 17.76 9.53
CA MET A 1 48.85 18.53 9.93
C MET A 1 47.66 17.86 9.25
N ALA A 2 46.98 17.00 9.99
CA ALA A 2 45.79 16.29 9.53
C ALA A 2 44.60 17.24 9.72
N HIS A 3 43.89 17.53 8.63
CA HIS A 3 42.60 18.21 8.68
C HIS A 3 41.55 17.19 9.11
N ASP A 4 41.22 17.25 10.39
CA ASP A 4 40.08 16.56 11.00
C ASP A 4 38.80 17.30 10.53
N GLY A 5 38.28 16.85 9.41
CA GLY A 5 36.99 17.31 8.90
C GLY A 5 35.88 16.51 9.60
N GLN A 6 35.56 16.90 10.81
CA GLN A 6 34.35 16.49 11.51
C GLN A 6 33.15 16.99 10.68
N ARG A 7 32.64 16.13 9.80
CA ARG A 7 31.29 16.30 9.24
C ARG A 7 30.34 15.99 10.39
N ASP A 8 29.79 17.03 10.98
CA ASP A 8 28.57 16.94 11.77
C ASP A 8 27.45 16.38 10.86
N ILE A 9 27.41 15.09 10.71
CA ILE A 9 26.20 14.37 10.31
C ILE A 9 25.33 14.48 11.57
N MET A 10 24.47 15.49 11.64
CA MET A 10 23.32 15.45 12.54
C MET A 10 22.60 14.14 12.19
N ALA A 11 22.81 13.14 13.03
CA ALA A 11 22.10 11.87 12.91
C ALA A 11 20.62 12.21 13.09
N SER A 12 19.89 12.33 11.95
CA SER A 12 18.44 12.43 12.00
C SER A 12 17.94 11.22 12.77
N MET A 13 17.11 11.46 13.79
CA MET A 13 16.48 10.36 14.53
C MET A 13 15.79 9.45 13.51
N PRO A 14 16.00 8.12 13.55
CA PRO A 14 15.46 7.22 12.54
C PRO A 14 13.92 7.20 12.52
N VAL A 15 13.28 7.57 13.61
CA VAL A 15 11.83 7.78 13.72
C VAL A 15 11.54 9.29 13.74
N LEU A 16 10.69 9.75 12.84
CA LEU A 16 10.26 11.14 12.79
C LEU A 16 9.38 11.47 13.99
N GLU A 17 9.58 12.66 14.54
CA GLU A 17 8.69 13.21 15.55
C GLU A 17 7.29 13.41 14.95
N ASP A 18 6.26 13.05 15.70
CA ASP A 18 4.84 13.19 15.28
C ASP A 18 4.49 12.54 13.93
N VAL A 19 5.11 11.40 13.58
CA VAL A 19 4.97 10.72 12.29
C VAL A 19 3.51 10.52 11.87
N LEU A 20 2.60 10.18 12.79
CA LEU A 20 1.18 10.01 12.50
C LEU A 20 0.51 11.34 12.09
N SER A 21 0.85 12.44 12.75
CA SER A 21 0.34 13.77 12.38
C SER A 21 0.83 14.16 10.99
N LEU A 22 2.13 13.97 10.72
CA LEU A 22 2.72 14.21 9.40
C LEU A 22 2.01 13.38 8.32
N ALA A 23 1.81 12.09 8.55
CA ALA A 23 1.14 11.20 7.60
C ALA A 23 -0.32 11.62 7.35
N ARG A 24 -1.08 11.94 8.40
CA ARG A 24 -2.46 12.46 8.31
C ARG A 24 -2.55 13.70 7.43
N ASP A 25 -1.62 14.64 7.61
CA ASP A 25 -1.61 15.91 6.88
C ASP A 25 -1.33 15.73 5.38
N THR A 26 -0.78 14.58 4.96
CA THR A 26 -0.57 14.28 3.52
C THR A 26 -1.84 13.82 2.82
N VAL A 27 -2.82 13.27 3.53
CA VAL A 27 -4.00 12.62 2.93
C VAL A 27 -4.85 13.62 2.13
N LYS A 28 -5.14 14.79 2.71
CA LYS A 28 -6.00 15.79 2.05
C LYS A 28 -5.39 16.34 0.75
N PRO A 29 -4.13 16.83 0.74
CA PRO A 29 -3.53 17.30 -0.51
C PRO A 29 -3.36 16.19 -1.55
N LEU A 30 -3.11 14.95 -1.12
CA LEU A 30 -3.02 13.80 -2.02
C LEU A 30 -4.37 13.45 -2.66
N LYS A 31 -5.46 13.42 -1.89
CA LYS A 31 -6.82 13.24 -2.43
C LYS A 31 -7.18 14.33 -3.43
N SER A 32 -6.85 15.60 -3.12
CA SER A 32 -7.06 16.71 -4.05
C SER A 32 -6.27 16.55 -5.34
N LEU A 33 -5.01 16.12 -5.27
CA LEU A 33 -4.20 15.82 -6.44
C LEU A 33 -4.81 14.71 -7.30
N ASN A 34 -5.26 13.62 -6.67
CA ASN A 34 -5.90 12.48 -7.36
C ASN A 34 -7.20 12.90 -8.06
N GLU A 35 -8.04 13.72 -7.41
CA GLU A 35 -9.27 14.26 -8.02
C GLU A 35 -8.96 15.12 -9.27
N LYS A 36 -7.93 15.95 -9.18
CA LYS A 36 -7.46 16.75 -10.34
C LYS A 36 -6.92 15.87 -11.45
N ALA A 37 -6.17 14.81 -11.13
CA ALA A 37 -5.67 13.84 -12.09
C ALA A 37 -6.81 13.11 -12.80
N ILE A 38 -7.82 12.64 -12.07
CA ILE A 38 -9.03 12.00 -12.61
C ILE A 38 -9.76 12.97 -13.55
N LYS A 39 -9.91 14.24 -13.16
CA LYS A 39 -10.55 15.24 -14.02
C LYS A 39 -9.78 15.45 -15.32
N LYS A 40 -8.46 15.56 -15.26
CA LYS A 40 -7.60 15.68 -16.44
C LYS A 40 -7.71 14.46 -17.37
N LEU A 41 -7.74 13.26 -16.79
CA LEU A 41 -7.95 12.05 -17.59
C LEU A 41 -9.32 12.05 -18.27
N ARG A 42 -10.38 12.44 -17.55
CA ARG A 42 -11.72 12.56 -18.14
C ARG A 42 -11.74 13.50 -19.34
N ASP A 43 -11.10 14.66 -19.22
CA ASP A 43 -10.98 15.63 -20.32
C ASP A 43 -10.31 15.01 -21.57
N LEU A 44 -9.48 13.96 -21.41
CA LEU A 44 -8.82 13.25 -22.51
C LEU A 44 -9.67 12.11 -23.10
N VAL A 45 -10.47 11.41 -22.27
CA VAL A 45 -11.11 10.14 -22.68
C VAL A 45 -12.63 10.23 -22.81
N GLU A 46 -13.25 11.34 -22.44
CA GLU A 46 -14.70 11.55 -22.59
C GLU A 46 -15.04 12.23 -23.91
N ILE A 47 -16.01 11.64 -24.64
CA ILE A 47 -16.66 12.21 -25.83
C ILE A 47 -18.15 12.25 -25.55
N ASP A 48 -18.79 13.39 -25.70
CA ASP A 48 -20.24 13.58 -25.44
C ASP A 48 -20.69 13.09 -24.05
N ASN A 49 -19.89 13.38 -23.02
CA ASN A 49 -20.08 12.95 -21.62
C ASN A 49 -20.09 11.42 -21.42
N LYS A 50 -19.46 10.68 -22.32
CA LYS A 50 -19.27 9.23 -22.19
C LYS A 50 -17.81 8.87 -22.36
N VAL A 51 -17.35 7.94 -21.53
CA VAL A 51 -16.00 7.39 -21.67
C VAL A 51 -15.90 6.62 -22.98
N SER A 52 -14.94 6.98 -23.82
CA SER A 52 -14.64 6.34 -25.10
C SER A 52 -13.54 5.30 -24.95
N SER A 53 -13.84 4.04 -25.29
CA SER A 53 -12.82 2.97 -25.28
C SER A 53 -11.66 3.27 -26.21
N ALA A 54 -11.91 3.89 -27.37
CA ALA A 54 -10.86 4.27 -28.31
C ALA A 54 -9.93 5.35 -27.73
N MET A 55 -10.48 6.33 -26.99
CA MET A 55 -9.67 7.35 -26.32
C MET A 55 -8.90 6.77 -25.13
N ILE A 56 -9.47 5.80 -24.40
CA ILE A 56 -8.71 5.07 -23.36
C ILE A 56 -7.52 4.34 -24.00
N GLU A 57 -7.71 3.68 -25.13
CA GLU A 57 -6.62 2.98 -25.85
C GLU A 57 -5.53 3.96 -26.30
N GLU A 58 -5.92 5.12 -26.83
CA GLU A 58 -4.99 6.18 -27.24
C GLU A 58 -4.21 6.76 -26.07
N HIS A 59 -4.85 6.90 -24.90
CA HIS A 59 -4.28 7.49 -23.68
C HIS A 59 -4.04 6.45 -22.57
N GLN A 60 -3.80 5.18 -22.93
CA GLN A 60 -3.73 4.07 -21.99
C GLN A 60 -2.66 4.26 -20.88
N SER A 61 -1.51 4.85 -21.19
CA SER A 61 -0.47 5.11 -20.19
C SER A 61 -0.93 6.13 -19.13
N ALA A 62 -1.64 7.19 -19.57
CA ALA A 62 -2.23 8.15 -18.64
C ALA A 62 -3.34 7.53 -17.80
N ALA A 63 -4.22 6.71 -18.41
CA ALA A 63 -5.29 6.02 -17.70
C ALA A 63 -4.75 5.03 -16.66
N HIS A 64 -3.74 4.25 -17.02
CA HIS A 64 -3.04 3.33 -16.12
C HIS A 64 -2.34 4.08 -14.98
N GLY A 65 -1.65 5.18 -15.31
CA GLY A 65 -0.98 6.01 -14.31
C GLY A 65 -1.94 6.64 -13.29
N VAL A 66 -3.11 7.11 -13.72
CA VAL A 66 -4.14 7.62 -12.80
C VAL A 66 -4.70 6.51 -11.90
N ALA A 67 -4.87 5.29 -12.42
CA ALA A 67 -5.28 4.15 -11.61
C ALA A 67 -4.24 3.81 -10.51
N TRP A 68 -2.95 3.87 -10.84
CA TRP A 68 -1.88 3.71 -9.85
C TRP A 68 -1.84 4.84 -8.82
N LEU A 69 -2.01 6.10 -9.25
CA LEU A 69 -2.09 7.23 -8.33
C LEU A 69 -3.28 7.09 -7.36
N ALA A 70 -4.43 6.64 -7.86
CA ALA A 70 -5.60 6.36 -7.02
C ALA A 70 -5.33 5.24 -6.02
N THR A 71 -4.64 4.18 -6.44
CA THR A 71 -4.22 3.07 -5.57
C THR A 71 -3.28 3.57 -4.47
N TYR A 72 -2.28 4.37 -4.80
CA TYR A 72 -1.34 4.93 -3.80
C TYR A 72 -2.05 5.89 -2.84
N THR A 73 -3.00 6.69 -3.35
CA THR A 73 -3.82 7.59 -2.52
C THR A 73 -4.63 6.81 -1.50
N GLU A 74 -5.25 5.71 -1.91
CA GLU A 74 -6.00 4.84 -1.03
C GLU A 74 -5.07 4.11 -0.05
N SER A 75 -3.94 3.57 -0.51
CA SER A 75 -2.96 2.89 0.34
C SER A 75 -2.46 3.80 1.47
N ILE A 76 -2.08 5.05 1.16
CA ILE A 76 -1.67 6.01 2.19
C ILE A 76 -2.83 6.32 3.15
N SER A 77 -4.06 6.49 2.63
CA SER A 77 -5.24 6.73 3.47
C SER A 77 -5.49 5.56 4.43
N GLN A 78 -5.36 4.32 3.96
CA GLN A 78 -5.55 3.13 4.79
C GLN A 78 -4.41 2.93 5.79
N MET A 79 -3.16 3.22 5.44
CA MET A 79 -2.05 3.21 6.40
C MET A 79 -2.25 4.22 7.54
N VAL A 80 -2.78 5.40 7.23
CA VAL A 80 -3.12 6.38 8.27
C VAL A 80 -4.25 5.89 9.16
N ASN A 81 -5.33 5.35 8.58
CA ASN A 81 -6.45 4.78 9.35
C ASN A 81 -6.01 3.63 10.25
N TRP A 82 -5.15 2.75 9.74
CA TRP A 82 -4.53 1.66 10.52
C TRP A 82 -3.74 2.21 11.72
N ALA A 83 -2.89 3.19 11.51
CA ALA A 83 -2.09 3.79 12.57
C ALA A 83 -2.96 4.51 13.63
N GLU A 84 -4.03 5.19 13.21
CA GLU A 84 -5.01 5.82 14.12
C GLU A 84 -5.75 4.78 14.96
N ASN A 85 -6.15 3.66 14.34
CA ASN A 85 -6.80 2.55 15.03
C ASN A 85 -5.85 1.95 16.09
N LEU A 86 -4.60 1.68 15.74
CA LEU A 86 -3.60 1.18 16.68
C LEU A 86 -3.28 2.16 17.80
N LEU A 87 -3.22 3.45 17.51
CA LEU A 87 -3.05 4.47 18.53
C LEU A 87 -4.21 4.44 19.55
N GLY A 88 -5.45 4.31 19.07
CA GLY A 88 -6.64 4.16 19.91
C GLY A 88 -6.61 2.90 20.79
N GLN A 89 -5.92 1.86 20.37
CA GLN A 89 -5.72 0.59 21.09
C GLN A 89 -4.45 0.57 21.96
N ASN A 90 -3.67 1.65 22.03
CA ASN A 90 -2.34 1.72 22.65
C ASN A 90 -1.32 0.69 22.09
N LYS A 91 -1.42 0.40 20.78
CA LYS A 91 -0.58 -0.56 20.06
C LYS A 91 0.33 0.10 19.00
N PHE A 92 0.27 1.41 18.82
CA PHE A 92 1.09 2.16 17.87
C PHE A 92 2.49 2.40 18.45
N GLY A 93 3.31 1.37 18.42
CA GLY A 93 4.68 1.36 18.91
C GLY A 93 5.71 1.82 17.88
N GLN A 94 7.00 1.59 18.18
CA GLN A 94 8.11 2.03 17.32
C GLN A 94 8.11 1.30 15.96
N THR A 95 7.78 0.02 15.95
CA THR A 95 7.70 -0.78 14.72
C THR A 95 6.62 -0.22 13.78
N GLU A 96 5.43 0.05 14.30
CA GLU A 96 4.31 0.60 13.55
C GLU A 96 4.59 2.01 13.04
N GLN A 97 5.28 2.83 13.84
CA GLN A 97 5.72 4.16 13.43
C GLN A 97 6.70 4.09 12.24
N LEU A 98 7.65 3.15 12.27
CA LEU A 98 8.59 2.94 11.17
C LEU A 98 7.89 2.38 9.92
N LEU A 99 6.97 1.44 10.07
CA LEU A 99 6.18 0.91 8.96
C LEU A 99 5.38 2.03 8.27
N LEU A 100 4.67 2.86 9.06
CA LEU A 100 3.94 4.01 8.55
C LEU A 100 4.86 5.00 7.83
N GLN A 101 5.95 5.39 8.49
CA GLN A 101 6.90 6.38 8.00
C GLN A 101 7.54 5.95 6.68
N ILE A 102 8.05 4.72 6.63
CA ILE A 102 8.73 4.17 5.46
C ILE A 102 7.74 4.01 4.31
N GLY A 103 6.57 3.42 4.57
CA GLY A 103 5.57 3.17 3.55
C GLY A 103 5.01 4.45 2.94
N VAL A 104 4.60 5.41 3.77
CA VAL A 104 4.10 6.71 3.28
C VAL A 104 5.21 7.48 2.57
N GLY A 105 6.42 7.52 3.14
CA GLY A 105 7.58 8.19 2.53
C GLY A 105 7.88 7.65 1.14
N GLU A 106 7.93 6.34 0.97
CA GLU A 106 8.20 5.70 -0.32
C GLU A 106 7.11 6.01 -1.36
N TYR A 107 5.83 5.90 -1.01
CA TYR A 107 4.76 6.23 -1.94
C TYR A 107 4.76 7.69 -2.35
N LEU A 108 5.04 8.63 -1.42
CA LEU A 108 5.14 10.04 -1.73
C LEU A 108 6.32 10.35 -2.66
N GLU A 109 7.49 9.72 -2.45
CA GLU A 109 8.65 9.85 -3.35
C GLU A 109 8.32 9.37 -4.77
N GLN A 110 7.66 8.23 -4.89
CA GLN A 110 7.24 7.71 -6.19
C GLN A 110 6.21 8.62 -6.86
N ILE A 111 5.24 9.17 -6.13
CA ILE A 111 4.28 10.13 -6.69
C ILE A 111 5.01 11.38 -7.20
N LEU A 112 6.00 11.88 -6.48
CA LEU A 112 6.78 13.06 -6.86
C LEU A 112 7.76 12.81 -8.00
N GLY A 113 8.42 11.66 -8.01
CA GLY A 113 9.48 11.30 -8.96
C GLY A 113 9.02 10.54 -10.20
N GLY A 114 7.95 9.78 -10.04
CA GLY A 114 7.37 8.91 -11.05
C GLY A 114 6.97 7.56 -10.46
N ILE A 115 5.74 7.16 -10.68
CA ILE A 115 5.19 5.86 -10.27
C ILE A 115 5.64 4.81 -11.26
N MET A 116 6.42 3.84 -10.80
CA MET A 116 6.88 2.72 -11.61
C MET A 116 5.76 1.70 -11.75
N MET A 117 5.14 1.63 -12.93
CA MET A 117 4.03 0.70 -13.22
C MET A 117 4.54 -0.64 -13.75
N SER A 118 5.67 -0.62 -14.45
CA SER A 118 6.40 -1.81 -14.92
C SER A 118 7.89 -1.46 -15.12
N GLN A 119 8.70 -2.41 -15.59
CA GLN A 119 10.13 -2.18 -15.85
C GLN A 119 10.40 -1.05 -16.87
N GLY A 120 9.50 -0.84 -17.82
CA GLY A 120 9.64 0.14 -18.90
C GLY A 120 8.59 1.25 -18.85
N GLU A 121 7.67 1.25 -17.89
CA GLU A 121 6.56 2.18 -17.84
C GLU A 121 6.56 2.96 -16.51
N ILE A 122 6.79 4.25 -16.60
CA ILE A 122 6.83 5.17 -15.47
C ILE A 122 5.84 6.28 -15.73
N PHE A 123 4.86 6.43 -14.84
CA PHE A 123 3.90 7.52 -14.88
C PHE A 123 4.41 8.72 -14.06
N ARG A 124 4.36 9.90 -14.65
CA ARG A 124 4.69 11.16 -13.99
C ARG A 124 3.50 12.12 -14.03
N LEU A 125 3.34 12.92 -12.99
CA LEU A 125 2.24 13.89 -12.90
C LEU A 125 2.22 14.87 -14.09
N ASN A 126 3.37 15.15 -14.69
CA ASN A 126 3.47 15.99 -15.90
C ASN A 126 2.81 15.35 -17.12
N ASP A 127 2.65 14.03 -17.16
CA ASP A 127 2.03 13.30 -18.28
C ASP A 127 0.52 13.64 -18.40
N LEU A 128 -0.08 14.15 -17.32
CA LEU A 128 -1.46 14.66 -17.29
C LEU A 128 -1.57 16.17 -17.49
N SER A 129 -0.49 16.86 -17.80
CA SER A 129 -0.48 18.33 -17.93
C SER A 129 -1.07 19.05 -16.69
N LEU A 130 -0.80 18.53 -15.50
CA LEU A 130 -1.12 19.21 -14.25
C LEU A 130 -0.34 20.51 -14.16
N SER A 131 -0.98 21.57 -13.65
CA SER A 131 -0.34 22.86 -13.55
C SER A 131 0.75 22.90 -12.46
N ALA A 132 1.69 23.85 -12.57
CA ALA A 132 2.68 24.08 -11.52
C ALA A 132 2.02 24.42 -10.17
N LEU A 133 0.84 25.06 -10.20
CA LEU A 133 0.06 25.35 -8.99
C LEU A 133 -0.47 24.06 -8.36
N ASP A 134 -1.04 23.14 -9.15
CA ASP A 134 -1.53 21.86 -8.64
C ASP A 134 -0.43 21.07 -7.93
N LEU A 135 0.77 21.06 -8.54
CA LEU A 135 1.94 20.41 -7.95
C LEU A 135 2.45 21.12 -6.69
N SER A 136 2.38 22.45 -6.64
CA SER A 136 2.80 23.21 -5.44
C SER A 136 1.83 23.03 -4.27
N GLU A 137 0.53 22.92 -4.54
CA GLU A 137 -0.49 22.65 -3.52
C GLU A 137 -0.33 21.24 -2.91
N PHE A 138 0.11 20.28 -3.70
CA PHE A 138 0.43 18.94 -3.20
C PHE A 138 1.70 18.92 -2.33
N LYS A 139 2.74 19.66 -2.69
CA LYS A 139 4.04 19.69 -2.01
C LYS A 139 3.99 20.47 -0.68
N THR A 140 3.08 20.10 0.23
CA THR A 140 3.02 20.66 1.59
C THR A 140 4.29 20.32 2.38
N GLN A 141 4.47 20.97 3.53
CA GLN A 141 5.61 20.69 4.42
C GLN A 141 5.63 19.20 4.83
N SER A 142 4.48 18.63 5.23
CA SER A 142 4.38 17.22 5.64
C SER A 142 4.71 16.26 4.50
N VAL A 143 4.26 16.55 3.27
CA VAL A 143 4.64 15.77 2.08
C VAL A 143 6.15 15.82 1.84
N GLN A 144 6.75 17.02 1.90
CA GLN A 144 8.20 17.18 1.70
C GLN A 144 9.02 16.49 2.80
N GLU A 145 8.57 16.55 4.04
CA GLU A 145 9.28 15.95 5.16
C GLU A 145 9.23 14.43 5.09
N LEU A 146 8.06 13.83 4.88
CA LEU A 146 7.93 12.38 4.76
C LEU A 146 8.60 11.83 3.51
N SER A 147 8.47 12.49 2.35
CA SER A 147 9.14 12.02 1.14
C SER A 147 10.66 12.03 1.30
N SER A 148 11.25 13.08 1.89
CA SER A 148 12.70 13.22 1.98
C SER A 148 13.33 12.47 3.17
N LYS A 149 12.59 12.25 4.26
CA LYS A 149 13.12 11.68 5.52
C LYS A 149 12.44 10.39 5.95
N GLY A 150 11.30 10.02 5.36
CA GLY A 150 10.51 8.86 5.78
C GLY A 150 11.24 7.55 5.53
N ASN A 151 11.65 7.31 4.29
CA ASN A 151 12.29 6.05 3.87
C ASN A 151 13.82 6.18 3.79
N THR A 152 14.48 6.38 4.93
CA THR A 152 15.93 6.48 5.00
C THR A 152 16.61 5.14 5.25
N PRO A 153 17.89 4.95 4.88
CA PRO A 153 18.66 3.77 5.24
C PRO A 153 18.68 3.51 6.76
N GLN A 154 18.70 4.56 7.58
CA GLN A 154 18.71 4.46 9.04
C GLN A 154 17.35 3.96 9.57
N ALA A 155 16.24 4.46 9.02
CA ALA A 155 14.90 3.98 9.38
C ALA A 155 14.73 2.49 9.02
N ARG A 156 15.18 2.09 7.82
CA ARG A 156 15.15 0.67 7.42
C ARG A 156 16.03 -0.22 8.29
N ALA A 157 17.24 0.22 8.64
CA ALA A 157 18.14 -0.55 9.52
C ALA A 157 17.51 -0.78 10.90
N LEU A 158 16.93 0.28 11.50
CA LEU A 158 16.21 0.14 12.77
C LEU A 158 15.02 -0.79 12.68
N LEU A 159 14.24 -0.72 11.58
CA LEU A 159 13.13 -1.64 11.36
C LEU A 159 13.61 -3.10 11.27
N VAL A 160 14.71 -3.34 10.56
CA VAL A 160 15.32 -4.69 10.48
C VAL A 160 15.73 -5.20 11.86
N ASP A 161 16.38 -4.37 12.68
CA ASP A 161 16.77 -4.75 14.03
C ASP A 161 15.55 -5.14 14.88
N LEU A 162 14.45 -4.37 14.80
CA LEU A 162 13.19 -4.69 15.49
C LEU A 162 12.56 -5.99 14.98
N ILE A 163 12.57 -6.23 13.66
CA ILE A 163 12.08 -7.49 13.08
C ILE A 163 12.86 -8.68 13.61
N LEU A 164 14.19 -8.56 13.70
CA LEU A 164 15.05 -9.64 14.19
C LEU A 164 14.84 -9.92 15.68
N GLU A 165 14.53 -8.91 16.49
CA GLU A 165 14.18 -9.10 17.90
C GLU A 165 12.86 -9.88 18.07
N TYR A 166 11.92 -9.71 17.16
CA TYR A 166 10.61 -10.39 17.16
C TYR A 166 10.53 -11.60 16.21
N SER A 167 11.67 -12.12 15.75
CA SER A 167 11.77 -13.13 14.68
C SER A 167 11.05 -14.47 14.94
N ALA A 168 10.45 -14.66 16.12
CA ALA A 168 9.54 -15.78 16.39
C ALA A 168 8.11 -15.56 15.86
N ASN A 169 7.76 -14.35 15.44
CA ASN A 169 6.44 -14.01 14.94
C ASN A 169 6.44 -13.92 13.41
N ILE A 170 5.42 -14.47 12.78
CA ILE A 170 5.27 -14.48 11.31
C ILE A 170 4.92 -13.09 10.79
N THR A 171 4.33 -12.23 11.61
CA THR A 171 3.92 -10.87 11.25
C THR A 171 4.79 -9.82 11.91
N VAL A 172 5.12 -8.77 11.15
CA VAL A 172 5.88 -7.62 11.61
C VAL A 172 4.89 -6.53 12.05
N GLY A 173 4.94 -6.19 13.33
CA GLY A 173 4.03 -5.20 13.93
C GLY A 173 2.62 -5.74 14.21
N ASP A 174 1.76 -4.87 14.74
CA ASP A 174 0.35 -5.19 14.99
C ASP A 174 -0.49 -4.91 13.72
N ASN A 175 -1.32 -5.84 13.32
CA ASN A 175 -2.14 -5.73 12.12
C ASN A 175 -3.38 -4.84 12.31
N GLY A 176 -3.83 -4.63 13.55
CA GLY A 176 -5.02 -3.85 13.89
C GLY A 176 -6.34 -4.49 13.48
N LEU A 177 -6.35 -5.81 13.18
CA LEU A 177 -7.57 -6.54 12.82
C LEU A 177 -8.52 -6.63 14.02
N ASP A 178 -9.82 -6.68 13.74
CA ASP A 178 -10.84 -7.04 14.73
C ASP A 178 -10.90 -8.57 14.94
N GLU A 179 -11.67 -9.01 15.93
CA GLU A 179 -11.77 -10.42 16.31
C GLU A 179 -12.32 -11.28 15.18
N ASP A 180 -13.25 -10.79 14.37
CA ASP A 180 -13.86 -11.52 13.26
C ASP A 180 -12.85 -11.75 12.13
N LEU A 181 -12.10 -10.70 11.76
CA LEU A 181 -11.05 -10.78 10.75
C LEU A 181 -9.89 -11.67 11.21
N GLU A 182 -9.53 -11.62 12.50
CA GLU A 182 -8.50 -12.49 13.07
C GLU A 182 -8.92 -13.96 13.08
N MET A 183 -10.21 -14.28 13.37
CA MET A 183 -10.75 -15.63 13.23
C MET A 183 -10.68 -16.13 11.78
N ILE A 184 -11.06 -15.30 10.83
CA ILE A 184 -10.96 -15.65 9.40
C ILE A 184 -9.51 -15.95 9.05
N ARG A 185 -8.58 -15.06 9.43
CA ARG A 185 -7.15 -15.21 9.20
C ARG A 185 -6.60 -16.55 9.73
N GLU A 186 -6.88 -16.87 10.99
CA GLU A 186 -6.42 -18.10 11.61
C GLU A 186 -7.02 -19.34 10.94
N GLN A 187 -8.27 -19.30 10.50
CA GLN A 187 -8.90 -20.40 9.78
C GLN A 187 -8.19 -20.69 8.45
N PHE A 188 -7.94 -19.65 7.65
CA PHE A 188 -7.27 -19.82 6.36
C PHE A 188 -5.80 -20.16 6.49
N ARG A 189 -5.12 -19.58 7.49
CA ARG A 189 -3.75 -19.95 7.81
C ARG A 189 -3.62 -21.42 8.17
N LYS A 190 -4.53 -21.95 9.03
CA LYS A 190 -4.55 -23.36 9.36
C LYS A 190 -4.79 -24.22 8.13
N PHE A 191 -5.73 -23.83 7.27
CA PHE A 191 -5.97 -24.53 6.01
C PHE A 191 -4.71 -24.56 5.13
N SER A 192 -4.01 -23.42 4.99
CA SER A 192 -2.76 -23.32 4.22
C SER A 192 -1.67 -24.25 4.77
N ILE A 193 -1.45 -24.23 6.09
CA ILE A 193 -0.46 -25.09 6.76
C ILE A 193 -0.78 -26.57 6.57
N ASP A 194 -2.04 -26.94 6.68
CA ASP A 194 -2.46 -28.37 6.65
C ASP A 194 -2.58 -28.91 5.22
N ARG A 195 -3.00 -28.08 4.24
CA ARG A 195 -3.43 -28.55 2.91
C ARG A 195 -2.57 -28.07 1.75
N ILE A 196 -1.83 -26.98 1.90
CA ILE A 196 -1.06 -26.35 0.81
C ILE A 196 0.44 -26.43 1.07
N GLU A 197 0.90 -25.91 2.19
CA GLU A 197 2.31 -25.74 2.51
C GLU A 197 3.14 -27.04 2.38
N PRO A 198 2.67 -28.22 2.82
CA PRO A 198 3.44 -29.46 2.71
C PRO A 198 3.70 -29.91 1.27
N TYR A 199 2.89 -29.45 0.31
CA TYR A 199 2.88 -29.95 -1.07
C TYR A 199 3.25 -28.88 -2.10
N ALA A 200 3.08 -27.59 -1.79
CA ALA A 200 3.23 -26.48 -2.74
C ALA A 200 4.60 -26.50 -3.45
N HIS A 201 5.68 -26.77 -2.72
CA HIS A 201 7.02 -26.85 -3.27
C HIS A 201 7.17 -27.99 -4.28
N GLU A 202 6.58 -29.14 -4.00
CA GLU A 202 6.63 -30.31 -4.90
C GLU A 202 5.81 -30.06 -6.16
N TRP A 203 4.60 -29.49 -6.05
CA TRP A 203 3.79 -29.08 -7.22
C TRP A 203 4.56 -28.11 -8.12
N HIS A 204 5.21 -27.13 -7.52
CA HIS A 204 6.02 -26.16 -8.26
C HIS A 204 7.18 -26.81 -9.01
N LEU A 205 7.96 -27.68 -8.34
CA LEU A 205 9.11 -28.36 -8.96
C LEU A 205 8.73 -29.29 -10.12
N LYS A 206 7.53 -29.88 -10.05
CA LYS A 206 7.01 -30.81 -11.08
C LYS A 206 6.17 -30.13 -12.14
N ASP A 207 5.97 -28.81 -12.05
CA ASP A 207 5.07 -28.04 -12.93
C ASP A 207 3.63 -28.63 -12.93
N GLU A 208 3.19 -29.08 -11.75
CA GLU A 208 1.84 -29.63 -11.55
C GLU A 208 0.84 -28.53 -11.25
N LEU A 209 -0.41 -28.75 -11.67
CA LEU A 209 -1.54 -27.88 -11.27
C LEU A 209 -1.94 -28.15 -9.82
N ILE A 210 -2.48 -27.12 -9.16
CA ILE A 210 -3.10 -27.29 -7.85
C ILE A 210 -4.22 -28.34 -7.95
N PRO A 211 -4.25 -29.35 -7.08
CA PRO A 211 -5.29 -30.38 -7.11
C PRO A 211 -6.70 -29.81 -6.99
N LEU A 212 -7.64 -30.35 -7.76
CA LEU A 212 -9.04 -29.88 -7.75
C LEU A 212 -9.70 -30.04 -6.39
N GLU A 213 -9.26 -30.99 -5.58
CA GLU A 213 -9.72 -31.20 -4.21
C GLU A 213 -9.43 -29.99 -3.33
N VAL A 214 -8.25 -29.39 -3.45
CA VAL A 214 -7.87 -28.17 -2.73
C VAL A 214 -8.75 -26.99 -3.17
N ILE A 215 -9.02 -26.87 -4.48
CA ILE A 215 -9.92 -25.85 -5.01
C ILE A 215 -11.35 -26.03 -4.50
N SER A 216 -11.82 -27.29 -4.42
CA SER A 216 -13.15 -27.62 -3.89
C SER A 216 -13.26 -27.26 -2.40
N GLU A 217 -12.25 -27.61 -1.60
CA GLU A 217 -12.18 -27.26 -0.18
C GLU A 217 -12.18 -25.71 0.03
N LEU A 218 -11.43 -24.97 -0.77
CA LEU A 218 -11.46 -23.48 -0.76
C LEU A 218 -12.84 -22.94 -1.14
N SER A 219 -13.53 -23.58 -2.08
CA SER A 219 -14.90 -23.21 -2.47
C SER A 219 -15.89 -23.46 -1.31
N GLU A 220 -15.77 -24.57 -0.59
CA GLU A 220 -16.59 -24.88 0.59
C GLU A 220 -16.35 -23.87 1.73
N LEU A 221 -15.12 -23.36 1.87
CA LEU A 221 -14.78 -22.29 2.79
C LEU A 221 -15.30 -20.91 2.33
N GLY A 222 -15.89 -20.80 1.16
CA GLY A 222 -16.51 -19.59 0.64
C GLY A 222 -15.55 -18.58 -0.01
N VAL A 223 -14.29 -18.97 -0.26
CA VAL A 223 -13.25 -18.06 -0.81
C VAL A 223 -13.70 -17.31 -2.06
N PHE A 224 -14.34 -18.00 -2.99
CA PHE A 224 -14.76 -17.41 -4.28
C PHE A 224 -16.00 -16.54 -4.19
N GLY A 225 -16.68 -16.52 -3.04
CA GLY A 225 -17.86 -15.71 -2.77
C GLY A 225 -17.68 -14.61 -1.74
N LEU A 226 -16.47 -14.38 -1.23
CA LEU A 226 -16.21 -13.51 -0.07
C LEU A 226 -16.86 -12.12 -0.19
N THR A 227 -16.65 -11.42 -1.31
CA THR A 227 -17.13 -10.05 -1.53
C THR A 227 -18.36 -9.96 -2.43
N ILE A 228 -18.88 -11.10 -2.88
CA ILE A 228 -20.13 -11.15 -3.64
C ILE A 228 -21.28 -10.91 -2.68
N PRO A 229 -22.24 -9.98 -3.01
CA PRO A 229 -23.41 -9.75 -2.18
C PRO A 229 -24.22 -11.03 -1.92
N GLU A 230 -24.84 -11.13 -0.75
CA GLU A 230 -25.65 -12.28 -0.35
C GLU A 230 -26.82 -12.56 -1.30
N GLU A 231 -27.40 -11.50 -1.91
CA GLU A 231 -28.46 -11.63 -2.91
C GLU A 231 -28.05 -12.39 -4.16
N TYR A 232 -26.73 -12.51 -4.43
CA TYR A 232 -26.15 -13.30 -5.52
C TYR A 232 -25.51 -14.61 -5.02
N GLY A 233 -25.74 -14.99 -3.76
CA GLY A 233 -25.23 -16.22 -3.17
C GLY A 233 -23.79 -16.13 -2.63
N GLY A 234 -23.26 -14.93 -2.45
CA GLY A 234 -21.97 -14.70 -1.81
C GLY A 234 -22.07 -14.49 -0.31
N LEU A 235 -20.94 -14.13 0.31
CA LEU A 235 -20.85 -13.90 1.76
C LEU A 235 -21.00 -12.41 2.13
N GLY A 236 -20.97 -11.48 1.16
CA GLY A 236 -21.12 -10.04 1.38
C GLY A 236 -20.06 -9.41 2.28
N LEU A 237 -18.90 -10.05 2.45
CA LEU A 237 -17.84 -9.61 3.34
C LEU A 237 -17.06 -8.42 2.76
N SER A 238 -16.26 -7.79 3.60
CA SER A 238 -15.46 -6.63 3.24
C SER A 238 -14.24 -6.99 2.36
N LYS A 239 -13.64 -5.98 1.72
CA LYS A 239 -12.36 -6.16 1.04
C LYS A 239 -11.21 -6.48 2.01
N ALA A 240 -11.33 -6.08 3.29
CA ALA A 240 -10.38 -6.46 4.32
C ALA A 240 -10.40 -7.99 4.54
N SER A 241 -11.58 -8.61 4.56
CA SER A 241 -11.70 -10.08 4.65
C SER A 241 -11.04 -10.78 3.46
N MET A 242 -11.21 -10.24 2.24
CA MET A 242 -10.53 -10.79 1.07
C MET A 242 -9.00 -10.65 1.16
N ALA A 243 -8.49 -9.52 1.66
CA ALA A 243 -7.06 -9.31 1.85
C ALA A 243 -6.48 -10.30 2.86
N VAL A 244 -7.16 -10.49 3.99
CA VAL A 244 -6.78 -11.43 5.06
C VAL A 244 -6.74 -12.89 4.58
N VAL A 245 -7.70 -13.28 3.72
CA VAL A 245 -7.73 -14.63 3.12
C VAL A 245 -6.61 -14.82 2.09
N SER A 246 -6.18 -13.74 1.44
CA SER A 246 -5.13 -13.78 0.41
C SER A 246 -3.71 -13.73 0.98
N GLU A 247 -3.55 -13.37 2.27
CA GLU A 247 -2.26 -13.32 2.98
C GLU A 247 -1.63 -14.72 3.09
#